data_e2fa85cf284679cae013abdc8f971600
#
_entry.id   e2fa85cf284679cae013abdc8f971600
#
_cell.length_a   1.000
_cell.length_b   1.000
_cell.length_c   1.000
_cell.angle_alpha   90.00
_cell.angle_beta   90.00
_cell.angle_gamma   90.00
#
_symmetry.space_group_name_H-M   'P 1'
#
loop_
_entity.id
_entity.type
_entity.pdbx_description
1 polymer ?
#
loop_
_entity_poly.entity_id
_entity_poly.type
_entity_poly.pdbx_seq_one_letter_code
_entity_poly.pdbx_strand_id
1 'polypeptide(L)'
;MNIEFNNIKTASAIPGAAAMIETFRAIGYSLETAVADIVDNSISASAKNVWINRIWKGGDSIITIRDDGHGMSGDEIIQAMRPGAQNPLIERSATDLGRFGLGLKTASFSQCRTLTVMSKIQGQSPEFWTWSLDHVAQCDRWELIHWLPEGFEHELDDLASGTIVIWTNPDRIIPATTKAENDNAKRKFSEAFDRVKKHLSMTFHRFLEAKSVAIHWGGHEIDPWNPFCPKESKVQIMPSEQIGEQVTVKGYILPHKNNFSSETAYRQAEGIFGFSAHQGFYVYRGDRLLLAGDWLGLFRKEEAYKLVRIQINLPNSCLLYTSDAADE
;
A
#
# COMPACT_ATOMS: atom_id res chain seq x y z
N MET A 1 -28.40 -29.50 1.73
CA MET A 1 -28.43 -30.28 2.98
C MET A 1 -28.29 -29.27 4.12
N ASN A 2 -29.37 -29.03 4.88
CA ASN A 2 -29.31 -28.13 6.04
C ASN A 2 -28.83 -28.93 7.23
N ILE A 3 -27.75 -28.49 7.86
CA ILE A 3 -27.22 -29.11 9.08
C ILE A 3 -27.99 -28.52 10.26
N GLU A 4 -28.69 -29.38 11.03
CA GLU A 4 -29.29 -28.98 12.31
C GLU A 4 -28.20 -28.99 13.40
N PHE A 5 -27.89 -27.82 13.94
CA PHE A 5 -26.79 -27.64 14.92
C PHE A 5 -27.17 -28.01 16.36
N ASN A 6 -28.42 -28.40 16.63
CA ASN A 6 -28.85 -28.83 17.94
C ASN A 6 -28.25 -30.22 18.29
N ASN A 7 -27.50 -30.28 19.40
CA ASN A 7 -26.82 -31.49 19.90
C ASN A 7 -25.57 -31.96 19.14
N ILE A 8 -24.94 -31.11 18.32
CA ILE A 8 -23.64 -31.42 17.70
C ILE A 8 -22.53 -31.14 18.71
N LYS A 9 -21.65 -32.10 18.94
CA LYS A 9 -20.42 -31.91 19.73
C LYS A 9 -19.48 -30.99 18.99
N THR A 10 -19.07 -29.90 19.65
CA THR A 10 -18.10 -28.93 19.09
C THR A 10 -16.78 -28.98 19.85
N ALA A 11 -15.71 -28.58 19.20
CA ALA A 11 -14.40 -28.38 19.81
C ALA A 11 -13.85 -27.04 19.41
N SER A 12 -13.08 -26.36 20.28
CA SER A 12 -12.40 -25.13 19.95
C SER A 12 -11.19 -25.45 19.03
N ALA A 13 -11.06 -24.72 17.93
CA ALA A 13 -9.98 -24.82 16.94
C ALA A 13 -9.31 -23.46 16.73
N ILE A 14 -8.99 -22.77 17.82
CA ILE A 14 -8.29 -21.48 17.77
C ILE A 14 -6.88 -21.72 17.24
N PRO A 15 -6.46 -21.06 16.15
CA PRO A 15 -5.10 -21.22 15.63
C PRO A 15 -4.08 -20.66 16.61
N GLY A 16 -2.93 -21.30 16.74
CA GLY A 16 -1.78 -20.79 17.50
C GLY A 16 -1.31 -19.45 16.91
N ALA A 17 -1.04 -18.48 17.77
CA ALA A 17 -0.73 -17.13 17.35
C ALA A 17 0.59 -17.07 16.56
N ALA A 18 1.63 -17.75 17.05
CA ALA A 18 2.94 -17.78 16.41
C ALA A 18 2.87 -18.39 14.99
N ALA A 19 2.21 -19.54 14.82
CA ALA A 19 2.09 -20.21 13.53
C ALA A 19 1.28 -19.36 12.53
N MET A 20 0.20 -18.72 12.97
CA MET A 20 -0.66 -17.92 12.11
C MET A 20 0.03 -16.63 11.65
N ILE A 21 0.83 -15.98 12.52
CA ILE A 21 1.62 -14.80 12.14
C ILE A 21 2.65 -15.17 11.07
N GLU A 22 3.36 -16.29 11.21
CA GLU A 22 4.31 -16.71 10.16
C GLU A 22 3.60 -17.03 8.83
N THR A 23 2.36 -17.53 8.89
CA THR A 23 1.53 -17.70 7.69
C THR A 23 1.21 -16.33 7.05
N PHE A 24 0.83 -15.31 7.84
CA PHE A 24 0.63 -13.96 7.32
C PHE A 24 1.89 -13.37 6.69
N ARG A 25 3.06 -13.65 7.26
CA ARG A 25 4.36 -13.23 6.70
C ARG A 25 4.68 -13.89 5.35
N ALA A 26 4.13 -15.07 5.09
CA ALA A 26 4.32 -15.80 3.84
C ALA A 26 3.41 -15.31 2.70
N ILE A 27 2.41 -14.48 2.97
CA ILE A 27 1.57 -13.84 1.95
C ILE A 27 2.41 -12.78 1.22
N GLY A 28 3.15 -13.12 0.26
CA GLY A 28 4.12 -12.44 -0.58
C GLY A 28 3.92 -10.94 -0.93
N TYR A 29 3.76 -10.07 0.09
CA TYR A 29 3.72 -8.62 -0.15
C TYR A 29 5.08 -8.08 -0.58
N SER A 30 5.13 -7.37 -1.70
CA SER A 30 6.29 -6.55 -2.02
C SER A 30 6.37 -5.33 -1.08
N LEU A 31 7.55 -4.73 -0.94
CA LEU A 31 7.70 -3.50 -0.14
C LEU A 31 6.83 -2.37 -0.70
N GLU A 32 6.75 -2.28 -2.02
CA GLU A 32 5.97 -1.28 -2.75
C GLU A 32 4.48 -1.37 -2.43
N THR A 33 3.91 -2.58 -2.50
CA THR A 33 2.48 -2.83 -2.19
C THR A 33 2.20 -2.68 -0.71
N ALA A 34 3.12 -3.13 0.16
CA ALA A 34 2.96 -2.98 1.61
C ALA A 34 2.87 -1.51 2.05
N VAL A 35 3.75 -0.64 1.51
CA VAL A 35 3.69 0.80 1.81
C VAL A 35 2.44 1.43 1.22
N ALA A 36 2.03 1.02 0.00
CA ALA A 36 0.81 1.54 -0.62
C ALA A 36 -0.44 1.22 0.21
N ASP A 37 -0.56 0.02 0.80
CA ASP A 37 -1.68 -0.35 1.68
C ASP A 37 -1.74 0.52 2.96
N ILE A 38 -0.59 0.93 3.50
CA ILE A 38 -0.58 1.87 4.63
C ILE A 38 -1.05 3.27 4.18
N VAL A 39 -0.62 3.73 2.99
CA VAL A 39 -1.08 5.00 2.41
C VAL A 39 -2.60 4.96 2.11
N ASP A 40 -3.14 3.83 1.65
CA ASP A 40 -4.60 3.64 1.49
C ASP A 40 -5.35 3.87 2.82
N ASN A 41 -4.80 3.41 3.95
CA ASN A 41 -5.39 3.66 5.27
C ASN A 41 -5.35 5.15 5.64
N SER A 42 -4.26 5.85 5.35
CA SER A 42 -4.13 7.29 5.56
C SER A 42 -5.17 8.08 4.73
N ILE A 43 -5.36 7.72 3.45
CA ILE A 43 -6.38 8.33 2.59
C ILE A 43 -7.79 8.04 3.14
N SER A 44 -8.06 6.82 3.59
CA SER A 44 -9.33 6.43 4.20
C SER A 44 -9.59 7.19 5.51
N ALA A 45 -8.54 7.56 6.25
CA ALA A 45 -8.60 8.44 7.42
C ALA A 45 -8.73 9.93 7.06
N SER A 46 -8.96 10.25 5.78
CA SER A 46 -9.12 11.63 5.26
C SER A 46 -7.88 12.50 5.41
N ALA A 47 -6.70 11.90 5.48
CA ALA A 47 -5.43 12.61 5.52
C ALA A 47 -5.24 13.52 4.29
N LYS A 48 -4.64 14.68 4.51
CA LYS A 48 -4.23 15.60 3.46
C LYS A 48 -2.73 15.46 3.16
N ASN A 49 -1.98 15.02 4.16
CA ASN A 49 -0.54 14.83 4.04
C ASN A 49 -0.16 13.45 4.57
N VAL A 50 0.71 12.76 3.83
CA VAL A 50 1.32 11.50 4.25
C VAL A 50 2.83 11.66 4.12
N TRP A 51 3.58 11.46 5.20
CA TRP A 51 5.04 11.55 5.21
C TRP A 51 5.65 10.17 5.35
N ILE A 52 6.53 9.82 4.42
CA ILE A 52 7.24 8.55 4.41
C ILE A 52 8.72 8.82 4.64
N ASN A 53 9.23 8.31 5.76
CA ASN A 53 10.63 8.48 6.16
C ASN A 53 11.28 7.12 6.40
N ARG A 54 12.61 7.12 6.28
CA ARG A 54 13.45 5.96 6.56
C ARG A 54 14.73 6.39 7.26
N ILE A 55 15.11 5.64 8.29
CA ILE A 55 16.33 5.84 9.04
C ILE A 55 17.19 4.62 8.85
N TRP A 56 18.34 4.79 8.18
CA TRP A 56 19.30 3.71 8.01
C TRP A 56 20.09 3.45 9.28
N LYS A 57 20.00 2.23 9.81
CA LYS A 57 20.77 1.72 10.95
C LYS A 57 21.20 0.26 10.73
N GLY A 58 21.46 -0.16 9.48
CA GLY A 58 21.70 -1.57 9.17
C GLY A 58 20.45 -2.42 9.45
N GLY A 59 20.59 -3.54 10.14
CA GLY A 59 19.46 -4.40 10.55
C GLY A 59 18.44 -3.70 11.44
N ASP A 60 18.85 -2.66 12.17
CA ASP A 60 18.01 -1.86 13.08
C ASP A 60 17.38 -0.64 12.37
N SER A 61 17.35 -0.63 11.04
CA SER A 61 16.73 0.44 10.26
C SER A 61 15.25 0.59 10.61
N ILE A 62 14.75 1.83 10.50
CA ILE A 62 13.37 2.19 10.86
C ILE A 62 12.70 2.80 9.63
N ILE A 63 11.46 2.41 9.39
CA ILE A 63 10.60 2.97 8.35
C ILE A 63 9.36 3.53 9.03
N THR A 64 8.96 4.75 8.65
CA THR A 64 7.77 5.40 9.19
C THR A 64 6.86 5.89 8.07
N ILE A 65 5.56 5.70 8.27
CA ILE A 65 4.50 6.28 7.46
C ILE A 65 3.60 7.05 8.44
N ARG A 66 3.61 8.37 8.33
CA ARG A 66 2.87 9.29 9.19
C ARG A 66 1.84 10.04 8.37
N ASP A 67 0.66 10.31 8.94
CA ASP A 67 -0.40 11.09 8.31
C ASP A 67 -1.05 12.09 9.26
N ASP A 68 -1.79 13.04 8.70
CA ASP A 68 -2.59 14.03 9.39
C ASP A 68 -4.10 13.71 9.34
N GLY A 69 -4.47 12.45 9.26
CA GLY A 69 -5.85 11.98 9.27
C GLY A 69 -6.55 12.21 10.61
N HIS A 70 -7.78 11.70 10.75
CA HIS A 70 -8.58 11.92 11.96
C HIS A 70 -8.02 11.26 13.23
N GLY A 71 -7.08 10.33 13.09
CA GLY A 71 -6.51 9.57 14.22
C GLY A 71 -7.43 8.50 14.78
N MET A 72 -6.94 7.81 15.82
CA MET A 72 -7.61 6.72 16.51
C MET A 72 -7.40 6.84 18.02
N SER A 73 -8.40 6.46 18.81
CA SER A 73 -8.26 6.19 20.25
C SER A 73 -7.48 4.89 20.51
N GLY A 74 -7.04 4.66 21.74
CA GLY A 74 -6.37 3.44 22.13
C GLY A 74 -7.15 2.16 21.80
N ASP A 75 -8.46 2.17 22.05
CA ASP A 75 -9.37 1.04 21.74
C ASP A 75 -9.49 0.84 20.22
N GLU A 76 -9.58 1.91 19.44
CA GLU A 76 -9.63 1.84 17.98
C GLU A 76 -8.30 1.31 17.40
N ILE A 77 -7.16 1.69 17.96
CA ILE A 77 -5.86 1.12 17.56
C ILE A 77 -5.84 -0.38 17.82
N ILE A 78 -6.28 -0.84 19.01
CA ILE A 78 -6.36 -2.27 19.34
C ILE A 78 -7.25 -3.00 18.34
N GLN A 79 -8.40 -2.45 17.99
CA GLN A 79 -9.32 -3.04 17.00
C GLN A 79 -8.69 -3.03 15.59
N ALA A 80 -8.06 -1.93 15.17
CA ALA A 80 -7.38 -1.83 13.88
C ALA A 80 -6.21 -2.83 13.77
N MET A 81 -5.53 -3.10 14.88
CA MET A 81 -4.42 -4.05 14.94
C MET A 81 -4.85 -5.50 15.15
N ARG A 82 -6.10 -5.80 15.52
CA ARG A 82 -6.61 -7.17 15.70
C ARG A 82 -6.74 -7.87 14.34
N PRO A 83 -6.12 -9.05 14.13
CA PRO A 83 -6.34 -9.85 12.92
C PRO A 83 -7.80 -10.28 12.79
N GLY A 84 -8.40 -10.07 11.60
CA GLY A 84 -9.80 -10.47 11.35
C GLY A 84 -10.85 -9.66 12.12
N ALA A 85 -10.56 -8.46 12.60
CA ALA A 85 -11.48 -7.62 13.35
C ALA A 85 -12.73 -7.20 12.55
N GLN A 86 -12.66 -7.19 11.24
CA GLN A 86 -13.76 -6.77 10.37
C GLN A 86 -14.14 -7.87 9.39
N ASN A 87 -15.43 -8.12 9.26
CA ASN A 87 -15.96 -9.04 8.25
C ASN A 87 -15.90 -8.37 6.86
N PRO A 88 -15.22 -8.96 5.87
CA PRO A 88 -15.12 -8.39 4.51
C PRO A 88 -16.47 -8.28 3.79
N LEU A 89 -17.50 -9.00 4.23
CA LEU A 89 -18.83 -9.00 3.62
C LEU A 89 -19.73 -7.85 4.09
N ILE A 90 -19.33 -7.08 5.10
CA ILE A 90 -20.11 -5.92 5.57
C ILE A 90 -19.93 -4.76 4.57
N GLU A 91 -21.07 -4.16 4.17
CA GLU A 91 -21.06 -2.95 3.34
C GLU A 91 -20.28 -1.82 4.04
N ARG A 92 -19.43 -1.17 3.29
CA ARG A 92 -18.55 -0.09 3.75
C ARG A 92 -18.81 1.19 2.99
N SER A 93 -18.33 2.29 3.58
CA SER A 93 -18.33 3.60 2.93
C SER A 93 -17.67 3.55 1.54
N ALA A 94 -18.22 4.33 0.61
CA ALA A 94 -17.66 4.48 -0.73
C ALA A 94 -16.22 5.06 -0.74
N THR A 95 -15.79 5.65 0.36
CA THR A 95 -14.45 6.23 0.53
C THR A 95 -13.44 5.26 1.16
N ASP A 96 -13.88 4.10 1.68
CA ASP A 96 -12.99 3.10 2.29
C ASP A 96 -12.26 2.31 1.18
N LEU A 97 -10.95 2.50 1.08
CA LEU A 97 -10.08 1.80 0.13
C LEU A 97 -9.67 0.41 0.64
N GLY A 98 -9.63 0.21 1.96
CA GLY A 98 -9.24 -1.04 2.62
C GLY A 98 -10.40 -2.02 2.74
N ARG A 99 -10.34 -3.21 2.09
CA ARG A 99 -11.46 -4.16 2.02
C ARG A 99 -11.43 -5.30 3.04
N PHE A 100 -10.27 -5.78 3.43
CA PHE A 100 -10.16 -7.03 4.19
C PHE A 100 -9.88 -6.85 5.68
N GLY A 101 -9.61 -5.62 6.16
CA GLY A 101 -9.23 -5.38 7.56
C GLY A 101 -7.91 -6.07 7.96
N LEU A 102 -7.18 -6.61 6.98
CA LEU A 102 -5.91 -7.30 7.14
C LEU A 102 -4.73 -6.47 6.64
N GLY A 103 -4.92 -5.51 5.71
CA GLY A 103 -3.87 -4.79 5.00
C GLY A 103 -2.78 -4.24 5.91
N LEU A 104 -3.12 -3.48 6.96
CA LEU A 104 -2.14 -2.96 7.92
C LEU A 104 -1.23 -4.06 8.49
N LYS A 105 -1.80 -5.21 8.91
CA LYS A 105 -1.09 -6.29 9.58
C LYS A 105 -0.28 -7.14 8.61
N THR A 106 -0.92 -7.64 7.55
CA THR A 106 -0.25 -8.51 6.56
C THR A 106 0.83 -7.73 5.81
N ALA A 107 0.56 -6.51 5.39
CA ALA A 107 1.56 -5.62 4.79
C ALA A 107 2.75 -5.41 5.71
N SER A 108 2.51 -5.04 6.99
CA SER A 108 3.59 -4.78 7.94
C SER A 108 4.37 -6.04 8.32
N PHE A 109 3.67 -7.14 8.64
CA PHE A 109 4.33 -8.39 9.04
C PHE A 109 5.17 -9.00 7.90
N SER A 110 4.79 -8.78 6.65
CA SER A 110 5.59 -9.20 5.50
C SER A 110 6.90 -8.42 5.35
N GLN A 111 7.08 -7.30 6.06
CA GLN A 111 8.26 -6.43 5.95
C GLN A 111 9.11 -6.40 7.22
N CYS A 112 8.49 -6.45 8.41
CA CYS A 112 9.18 -6.23 9.67
C CYS A 112 8.74 -7.22 10.77
N ARG A 113 9.52 -7.30 11.85
CA ARG A 113 9.19 -8.08 13.04
C ARG A 113 8.48 -7.26 14.11
N THR A 114 8.56 -5.92 14.03
CA THR A 114 7.92 -5.07 15.04
C THR A 114 7.14 -3.97 14.32
N LEU A 115 5.84 -3.96 14.54
CA LEU A 115 4.89 -2.97 14.03
C LEU A 115 4.34 -2.17 15.21
N THR A 116 4.65 -0.88 15.27
CA THR A 116 4.05 0.06 16.21
C THR A 116 3.09 0.99 15.47
N VAL A 117 1.92 1.20 16.04
CA VAL A 117 0.97 2.23 15.60
C VAL A 117 0.79 3.19 16.76
N MET A 118 1.10 4.47 16.53
CA MET A 118 0.78 5.56 17.44
C MET A 118 -0.21 6.49 16.74
N SER A 119 -1.24 6.91 17.44
CA SER A 119 -2.30 7.74 16.87
C SER A 119 -2.81 8.76 17.88
N LYS A 120 -3.28 9.88 17.36
CA LYS A 120 -3.78 11.02 18.14
C LYS A 120 -5.08 11.52 17.55
N ILE A 121 -6.12 11.56 18.37
CA ILE A 121 -7.38 12.25 18.07
C ILE A 121 -7.24 13.71 18.51
N GLN A 122 -7.89 14.61 17.78
CA GLN A 122 -7.86 16.03 18.10
C GLN A 122 -8.26 16.30 19.57
N GLY A 123 -7.42 17.02 20.29
CA GLY A 123 -7.64 17.39 21.68
C GLY A 123 -7.32 16.29 22.70
N GLN A 124 -6.75 15.17 22.27
CA GLN A 124 -6.31 14.08 23.15
C GLN A 124 -4.78 13.86 23.06
N SER A 125 -4.23 13.20 24.07
CA SER A 125 -2.84 12.71 24.03
C SER A 125 -2.72 11.55 23.06
N PRO A 126 -1.55 11.35 22.41
CA PRO A 126 -1.30 10.19 21.58
C PRO A 126 -1.39 8.89 22.39
N GLU A 127 -1.95 7.85 21.75
CA GLU A 127 -2.00 6.47 22.24
C GLU A 127 -1.23 5.57 21.29
N PHE A 128 -0.64 4.47 21.77
CA PHE A 128 0.16 3.57 20.94
C PHE A 128 0.07 2.11 21.37
N TRP A 129 0.19 1.22 20.41
CA TRP A 129 0.25 -0.22 20.62
C TRP A 129 1.21 -0.86 19.61
N THR A 130 1.86 -1.96 20.03
CA THR A 130 2.90 -2.62 19.25
C THR A 130 2.65 -4.12 19.13
N TRP A 131 2.75 -4.64 17.92
CA TRP A 131 2.98 -6.04 17.64
C TRP A 131 4.49 -6.30 17.65
N SER A 132 4.95 -7.15 18.56
CA SER A 132 6.27 -7.76 18.50
C SER A 132 6.10 -9.24 18.14
N LEU A 133 6.56 -9.63 16.95
CA LEU A 133 6.46 -11.02 16.51
C LEU A 133 7.31 -11.94 17.36
N ASP A 134 8.40 -11.43 17.95
CA ASP A 134 9.24 -12.18 18.87
C ASP A 134 8.53 -12.43 20.19
N HIS A 135 7.79 -11.45 20.72
CA HIS A 135 6.95 -11.65 21.91
C HIS A 135 5.87 -12.71 21.64
N VAL A 136 5.15 -12.59 20.51
CA VAL A 136 4.12 -13.58 20.15
C VAL A 136 4.72 -14.98 19.97
N ALA A 137 5.90 -15.11 19.37
CA ALA A 137 6.59 -16.40 19.23
C ALA A 137 6.96 -17.02 20.58
N GLN A 138 7.27 -16.20 21.60
CA GLN A 138 7.62 -16.68 22.94
C GLN A 138 6.40 -17.13 23.76
N CYS A 139 5.29 -16.38 23.68
CA CYS A 139 4.11 -16.62 24.52
C CYS A 139 2.98 -17.39 23.82
N ASP A 140 3.03 -17.52 22.49
CA ASP A 140 1.98 -18.10 21.61
C ASP A 140 0.59 -17.50 21.88
N ARG A 141 0.51 -16.19 22.15
CA ARG A 141 -0.72 -15.46 22.42
C ARG A 141 -0.89 -14.27 21.52
N TRP A 142 -2.15 -13.98 21.16
CA TRP A 142 -2.53 -12.80 20.40
C TRP A 142 -2.51 -11.56 21.29
N GLU A 143 -1.31 -11.04 21.60
CA GLU A 143 -1.12 -9.92 22.53
C GLU A 143 -0.35 -8.79 21.87
N LEU A 144 -0.91 -7.59 21.98
CA LEU A 144 -0.23 -6.33 21.75
C LEU A 144 0.53 -5.94 23.03
N ILE A 145 1.68 -5.32 22.86
CA ILE A 145 2.43 -4.71 23.97
C ILE A 145 2.28 -3.19 23.93
N HIS A 146 2.15 -2.57 25.10
CA HIS A 146 2.17 -1.13 25.23
C HIS A 146 3.62 -0.65 25.27
N TRP A 147 4.23 -0.52 24.09
CA TRP A 147 5.63 -0.15 23.92
C TRP A 147 5.79 0.75 22.70
N LEU A 148 6.66 1.75 22.82
CA LEU A 148 7.00 2.70 21.76
C LEU A 148 8.52 2.69 21.56
N PRO A 149 9.05 2.69 20.34
CA PRO A 149 10.47 2.87 20.09
C PRO A 149 10.96 4.21 20.62
N GLU A 150 12.15 4.23 21.20
CA GLU A 150 12.78 5.45 21.73
C GLU A 150 12.92 6.53 20.65
N GLY A 151 12.58 7.77 21.03
CA GLY A 151 12.67 8.95 20.17
C GLY A 151 11.45 9.21 19.30
N PHE A 152 10.35 8.46 19.49
CA PHE A 152 9.10 8.66 18.75
C PHE A 152 7.98 9.30 19.59
N GLU A 153 8.26 9.68 20.83
CA GLU A 153 7.27 10.18 21.78
C GLU A 153 6.58 11.48 21.32
N HIS A 154 7.25 12.27 20.47
CA HIS A 154 6.83 13.59 20.02
C HIS A 154 6.45 13.68 18.55
N GLU A 155 6.37 12.55 17.85
CA GLU A 155 6.14 12.50 16.39
C GLU A 155 4.77 13.03 15.94
N LEU A 156 3.79 13.16 16.85
CA LEU A 156 2.47 13.71 16.56
C LEU A 156 2.18 15.04 17.27
N ASP A 157 3.18 15.68 17.90
CA ASP A 157 2.96 16.91 18.67
C ASP A 157 2.58 18.09 17.79
N ASP A 158 3.13 18.19 16.60
CA ASP A 158 2.89 19.23 15.60
C ASP A 158 1.55 19.06 14.83
N LEU A 159 0.84 17.93 15.02
CA LEU A 159 -0.44 17.65 14.38
C LEU A 159 -1.61 17.82 15.35
N ALA A 160 -2.74 18.30 14.85
CA ALA A 160 -4.00 18.31 15.60
C ALA A 160 -4.54 16.88 15.83
N SER A 161 -4.45 16.04 14.82
CA SER A 161 -4.77 14.60 14.80
C SER A 161 -3.88 13.91 13.77
N GLY A 162 -3.79 12.60 13.83
CA GLY A 162 -3.02 11.82 12.85
C GLY A 162 -2.59 10.47 13.37
N THR A 163 -1.91 9.73 12.50
CA THR A 163 -1.37 8.41 12.83
C THR A 163 0.06 8.28 12.31
N ILE A 164 0.89 7.55 13.04
CA ILE A 164 2.19 7.09 12.55
C ILE A 164 2.29 5.58 12.69
N VAL A 165 2.62 4.93 11.60
CA VAL A 165 2.98 3.51 11.53
C VAL A 165 4.50 3.43 11.51
N ILE A 166 5.08 2.67 12.43
CA ILE A 166 6.52 2.52 12.61
C ILE A 166 6.88 1.04 12.44
N TRP A 167 7.75 0.75 11.48
CA TRP A 167 8.34 -0.57 11.28
C TRP A 167 9.77 -0.56 11.80
N THR A 168 10.05 -1.41 12.79
CA THR A 168 11.41 -1.70 13.26
C THR A 168 11.75 -3.17 13.02
N ASN A 169 13.05 -3.51 13.01
CA ASN A 169 13.52 -4.83 12.62
C ASN A 169 12.98 -5.29 11.26
N PRO A 170 13.28 -4.56 10.16
CA PRO A 170 12.73 -4.85 8.82
C PRO A 170 13.46 -6.03 8.16
N ASP A 171 13.37 -7.21 8.77
CA ASP A 171 14.16 -8.42 8.47
C ASP A 171 13.92 -8.99 7.06
N ARG A 172 12.80 -8.63 6.43
CA ARG A 172 12.52 -9.00 5.03
C ARG A 172 13.11 -8.02 4.01
N ILE A 173 13.47 -6.83 4.46
CA ILE A 173 14.07 -5.78 3.62
C ILE A 173 15.60 -5.82 3.80
N ILE A 174 16.06 -5.99 5.05
CA ILE A 174 17.48 -5.96 5.42
C ILE A 174 17.73 -7.11 6.39
N PRO A 175 18.72 -8.00 6.13
CA PRO A 175 19.09 -9.01 7.12
C PRO A 175 19.45 -8.39 8.47
N ALA A 176 18.94 -8.95 9.56
CA ALA A 176 19.12 -8.42 10.91
C ALA A 176 20.59 -8.28 11.34
N THR A 177 21.49 -9.08 10.76
CA THR A 177 22.95 -9.02 11.03
C THR A 177 23.69 -7.93 10.25
N THR A 178 22.98 -7.14 9.44
CA THR A 178 23.58 -6.09 8.62
C THR A 178 24.05 -4.94 9.49
N LYS A 179 25.34 -4.60 9.38
CA LYS A 179 25.91 -3.43 10.09
C LYS A 179 25.56 -2.11 9.38
N ALA A 180 25.47 -1.03 10.14
CA ALA A 180 25.13 0.30 9.62
C ALA A 180 26.16 0.83 8.59
N GLU A 181 27.42 0.42 8.72
CA GLU A 181 28.55 0.81 7.85
C GLU A 181 28.58 0.03 6.53
N ASN A 182 27.63 -0.89 6.29
CA ASN A 182 27.57 -1.65 5.04
C ASN A 182 26.97 -0.79 3.91
N ASP A 183 27.84 -0.10 3.16
CA ASP A 183 27.43 0.79 2.07
C ASP A 183 26.68 0.08 0.94
N ASN A 184 27.02 -1.18 0.64
CA ASN A 184 26.31 -1.94 -0.39
C ASN A 184 24.87 -2.25 0.04
N ALA A 185 24.66 -2.65 1.29
CA ALA A 185 23.32 -2.87 1.83
C ALA A 185 22.53 -1.55 1.90
N LYS A 186 23.16 -0.45 2.33
CA LYS A 186 22.56 0.89 2.33
C LYS A 186 22.12 1.32 0.94
N ARG A 187 22.94 1.08 -0.09
CA ARG A 187 22.59 1.38 -1.48
C ARG A 187 21.38 0.57 -1.93
N LYS A 188 21.38 -0.77 -1.71
CA LYS A 188 20.23 -1.64 -2.05
C LYS A 188 18.96 -1.22 -1.34
N PHE A 189 19.05 -0.83 -0.07
CA PHE A 189 17.93 -0.28 0.69
C PHE A 189 17.39 1.01 0.05
N SER A 190 18.27 1.93 -0.33
CA SER A 190 17.85 3.16 -1.02
C SER A 190 17.18 2.86 -2.37
N GLU A 191 17.73 1.95 -3.17
CA GLU A 191 17.16 1.53 -4.46
C GLU A 191 15.77 0.89 -4.29
N ALA A 192 15.57 0.09 -3.23
CA ALA A 192 14.25 -0.47 -2.92
C ALA A 192 13.23 0.64 -2.62
N PHE A 193 13.62 1.64 -1.85
CA PHE A 193 12.75 2.77 -1.53
C PHE A 193 12.53 3.72 -2.72
N ASP A 194 13.46 3.82 -3.65
CA ASP A 194 13.22 4.54 -4.91
C ASP A 194 12.16 3.85 -5.77
N ARG A 195 12.08 2.51 -5.73
CA ARG A 195 10.98 1.78 -6.37
C ARG A 195 9.66 2.04 -5.67
N VAL A 196 9.64 2.05 -4.31
CA VAL A 196 8.44 2.44 -3.54
C VAL A 196 7.95 3.83 -3.96
N LYS A 197 8.83 4.82 -3.99
CA LYS A 197 8.48 6.19 -4.41
C LYS A 197 7.81 6.22 -5.79
N LYS A 198 8.40 5.54 -6.77
CA LYS A 198 7.85 5.46 -8.13
C LYS A 198 6.51 4.70 -8.16
N HIS A 199 6.38 3.64 -7.38
CA HIS A 199 5.13 2.90 -7.26
C HIS A 199 4.01 3.78 -6.70
N LEU A 200 4.26 4.53 -5.63
CA LEU A 200 3.29 5.45 -5.04
C LEU A 200 2.91 6.57 -6.02
N SER A 201 3.89 7.15 -6.72
CA SER A 201 3.68 8.15 -7.77
C SER A 201 2.70 7.68 -8.85
N MET A 202 2.78 6.41 -9.24
CA MET A 202 1.87 5.77 -10.20
C MET A 202 0.52 5.40 -9.56
N THR A 203 0.57 4.72 -8.43
CA THR A 203 -0.62 4.14 -7.79
C THR A 203 -1.62 5.20 -7.35
N PHE A 204 -1.12 6.31 -6.82
CA PHE A 204 -1.91 7.42 -6.30
C PHE A 204 -1.94 8.64 -7.21
N HIS A 205 -1.54 8.52 -8.48
CA HIS A 205 -1.40 9.68 -9.35
C HIS A 205 -2.66 10.55 -9.45
N ARG A 206 -3.87 9.96 -9.43
CA ARG A 206 -5.13 10.72 -9.47
C ARG A 206 -5.33 11.58 -8.23
N PHE A 207 -5.04 11.02 -7.05
CA PHE A 207 -5.11 11.78 -5.78
C PHE A 207 -4.09 12.91 -5.76
N LEU A 208 -2.87 12.66 -6.24
CA LEU A 208 -1.80 13.65 -6.33
C LEU A 208 -2.11 14.75 -7.37
N GLU A 209 -2.64 14.39 -8.55
CA GLU A 209 -3.07 15.34 -9.60
C GLU A 209 -4.23 16.21 -9.12
N ALA A 210 -5.20 15.63 -8.41
CA ALA A 210 -6.33 16.34 -7.82
C ALA A 210 -5.95 17.17 -6.58
N LYS A 211 -4.71 17.03 -6.08
CA LYS A 211 -4.24 17.62 -4.82
C LYS A 211 -5.16 17.29 -3.63
N SER A 212 -5.81 16.15 -3.65
CA SER A 212 -6.65 15.66 -2.56
C SER A 212 -5.83 15.09 -1.41
N VAL A 213 -4.63 14.58 -1.71
CA VAL A 213 -3.58 14.17 -0.78
C VAL A 213 -2.22 14.57 -1.32
N ALA A 214 -1.28 14.95 -0.44
CA ALA A 214 0.13 15.12 -0.73
C ALA A 214 0.93 14.00 -0.06
N ILE A 215 1.80 13.32 -0.82
CA ILE A 215 2.71 12.31 -0.27
C ILE A 215 4.11 12.92 -0.24
N HIS A 216 4.70 13.00 0.95
CA HIS A 216 6.01 13.60 1.18
C HIS A 216 7.07 12.51 1.34
N TRP A 217 8.18 12.70 0.65
CA TRP A 217 9.32 11.80 0.63
C TRP A 217 10.61 12.55 0.90
N GLY A 218 11.20 12.35 2.08
CA GLY A 218 12.43 13.06 2.45
C GLY A 218 12.32 14.59 2.36
N GLY A 219 11.16 15.14 2.76
CA GLY A 219 10.89 16.59 2.78
C GLY A 219 10.36 17.18 1.47
N HIS A 220 10.18 16.37 0.42
CA HIS A 220 9.64 16.83 -0.88
C HIS A 220 8.37 16.07 -1.24
N GLU A 221 7.41 16.74 -1.86
CA GLU A 221 6.22 16.07 -2.41
C GLU A 221 6.60 15.15 -3.58
N ILE A 222 5.88 14.03 -3.70
CA ILE A 222 6.01 13.12 -4.84
C ILE A 222 5.17 13.65 -5.99
N ASP A 223 5.79 13.82 -7.17
CA ASP A 223 5.06 14.16 -8.39
C ASP A 223 4.24 12.96 -8.90
N PRO A 224 3.02 13.18 -9.40
CA PRO A 224 2.21 12.12 -10.01
C PRO A 224 2.84 11.61 -11.31
N TRP A 225 2.84 10.30 -11.49
CA TRP A 225 3.15 9.69 -12.76
C TRP A 225 1.88 9.12 -13.40
N ASN A 226 1.34 9.87 -14.38
CA ASN A 226 0.12 9.46 -15.08
C ASN A 226 0.48 8.63 -16.31
N PRO A 227 0.07 7.34 -16.37
CA PRO A 227 0.44 6.42 -17.46
C PRO A 227 -0.12 6.82 -18.84
N PHE A 228 -1.11 7.72 -18.88
CA PHE A 228 -1.78 8.13 -20.11
C PHE A 228 -1.17 9.40 -20.72
N CYS A 229 -0.18 9.98 -20.08
CA CYS A 229 0.55 11.17 -20.55
C CYS A 229 -0.37 12.33 -21.02
N PRO A 230 -1.32 12.81 -20.22
CA PRO A 230 -2.34 13.76 -20.65
C PRO A 230 -1.79 15.12 -21.10
N LYS A 231 -0.54 15.44 -20.76
CA LYS A 231 0.15 16.68 -21.18
C LYS A 231 0.72 16.59 -22.60
N GLU A 232 0.79 15.40 -23.17
CA GLU A 232 1.32 15.18 -24.51
C GLU A 232 0.23 15.33 -25.58
N SER A 233 0.35 16.34 -26.42
CA SER A 233 -0.68 16.69 -27.42
C SER A 233 -0.90 15.66 -28.52
N LYS A 234 0.03 14.74 -28.70
CA LYS A 234 -0.01 13.68 -29.74
C LYS A 234 -0.53 12.34 -29.24
N VAL A 235 -0.99 12.27 -27.98
CA VAL A 235 -1.69 11.08 -27.49
C VAL A 235 -2.99 10.89 -28.25
N GLN A 236 -3.20 9.70 -28.82
CA GLN A 236 -4.47 9.35 -29.43
C GLN A 236 -5.38 8.79 -28.35
N ILE A 237 -6.57 9.40 -28.23
CA ILE A 237 -7.54 9.04 -27.19
C ILE A 237 -8.77 8.44 -27.90
N MET A 238 -9.12 7.20 -27.54
CA MET A 238 -10.31 6.55 -28.04
C MET A 238 -11.56 7.05 -27.29
N PRO A 239 -12.74 6.95 -27.89
CA PRO A 239 -14.00 7.20 -27.19
C PRO A 239 -14.09 6.32 -25.93
N SER A 240 -14.71 6.86 -24.89
CA SER A 240 -15.01 6.06 -23.69
C SER A 240 -16.18 5.15 -23.97
N GLU A 241 -16.01 3.87 -23.65
CA GLU A 241 -17.06 2.86 -23.74
C GLU A 241 -17.56 2.50 -22.34
N GLN A 242 -18.86 2.24 -22.23
CA GLN A 242 -19.47 1.78 -20.99
C GLN A 242 -19.82 0.31 -21.12
N ILE A 243 -19.35 -0.50 -20.15
CA ILE A 243 -19.64 -1.92 -20.07
C ILE A 243 -20.57 -2.16 -18.89
N GLY A 244 -21.82 -2.55 -19.16
CA GLY A 244 -22.87 -2.59 -18.14
C GLY A 244 -23.16 -1.18 -17.59
N GLU A 245 -23.61 -1.12 -16.33
CA GLU A 245 -24.07 0.15 -15.75
C GLU A 245 -22.95 0.98 -15.10
N GLN A 246 -21.79 0.37 -14.78
CA GLN A 246 -20.84 0.98 -13.87
C GLN A 246 -19.36 0.90 -14.29
N VAL A 247 -19.02 0.10 -15.30
CA VAL A 247 -17.63 -0.05 -15.74
C VAL A 247 -17.38 0.82 -16.97
N THR A 248 -16.34 1.65 -16.94
CA THR A 248 -15.94 2.44 -18.10
C THR A 248 -14.57 2.02 -18.59
N VAL A 249 -14.43 1.94 -19.91
CA VAL A 249 -13.18 1.58 -20.59
C VAL A 249 -12.79 2.69 -21.54
N LYS A 250 -11.49 3.06 -21.55
CA LYS A 250 -10.97 4.10 -22.44
C LYS A 250 -9.57 3.74 -22.91
N GLY A 251 -9.39 3.71 -24.23
CA GLY A 251 -8.10 3.41 -24.85
C GLY A 251 -7.26 4.65 -25.11
N TYR A 252 -5.94 4.49 -24.99
CA TYR A 252 -4.94 5.51 -25.29
C TYR A 252 -3.80 4.88 -26.07
N ILE A 253 -3.30 5.61 -27.07
CA ILE A 253 -2.06 5.28 -27.77
C ILE A 253 -1.09 6.43 -27.56
N LEU A 254 0.00 6.16 -26.87
CA LEU A 254 1.05 7.15 -26.61
C LEU A 254 1.78 7.51 -27.90
N PRO A 255 2.37 8.70 -28.02
CA PRO A 255 3.11 9.11 -29.20
C PRO A 255 4.36 8.24 -29.43
N HIS A 256 4.78 8.11 -30.67
CA HIS A 256 6.10 7.61 -30.99
C HIS A 256 7.18 8.57 -30.43
N LYS A 257 8.37 8.04 -30.13
CA LYS A 257 9.49 8.80 -29.52
C LYS A 257 9.68 10.22 -30.11
N ASN A 258 9.69 10.33 -31.43
CA ASN A 258 9.92 11.60 -32.12
C ASN A 258 8.74 12.60 -32.06
N ASN A 259 7.61 12.18 -31.50
CA ASN A 259 6.39 12.98 -31.39
C ASN A 259 6.09 13.41 -29.95
N PHE A 260 6.93 13.08 -28.99
CA PHE A 260 6.86 13.64 -27.63
C PHE A 260 7.32 15.11 -27.66
N SER A 261 6.83 15.90 -26.73
CA SER A 261 7.19 17.31 -26.58
C SER A 261 8.69 17.53 -26.30
N SER A 262 9.34 16.55 -25.67
CA SER A 262 10.77 16.55 -25.38
C SER A 262 11.30 15.13 -25.11
N GLU A 263 12.63 14.95 -25.20
CA GLU A 263 13.30 13.69 -24.80
C GLU A 263 13.06 13.39 -23.31
N THR A 264 12.98 14.42 -22.46
CA THR A 264 12.67 14.27 -21.04
C THR A 264 11.26 13.73 -20.84
N ALA A 265 10.27 14.26 -21.55
CA ALA A 265 8.89 13.77 -21.51
C ALA A 265 8.79 12.32 -21.99
N TYR A 266 9.51 11.94 -23.03
CA TYR A 266 9.59 10.55 -23.50
C TYR A 266 10.15 9.62 -22.41
N ARG A 267 11.28 9.99 -21.79
CA ARG A 267 11.88 9.19 -20.70
C ARG A 267 10.98 9.09 -19.47
N GLN A 268 10.27 10.16 -19.12
CA GLN A 268 9.29 10.13 -18.05
C GLN A 268 8.12 9.17 -18.36
N ALA A 269 7.68 9.14 -19.63
CA ALA A 269 6.60 8.26 -20.08
C ALA A 269 6.97 6.77 -20.06
N GLU A 270 8.27 6.42 -20.11
CA GLU A 270 8.74 5.04 -19.97
C GLU A 270 8.34 4.39 -18.64
N GLY A 271 8.16 5.19 -17.59
CA GLY A 271 7.84 4.70 -16.26
C GLY A 271 8.96 3.89 -15.61
N ILE A 272 8.61 3.00 -14.67
CA ILE A 272 9.58 2.31 -13.81
C ILE A 272 10.39 1.26 -14.58
N PHE A 273 9.75 0.55 -15.51
CA PHE A 273 10.30 -0.64 -16.19
C PHE A 273 10.30 -0.53 -17.72
N GLY A 274 10.13 0.69 -18.26
CA GLY A 274 10.06 0.95 -19.69
C GLY A 274 8.68 0.70 -20.31
N PHE A 275 8.52 1.16 -21.54
CA PHE A 275 7.23 1.10 -22.27
C PHE A 275 6.66 -0.31 -22.39
N SER A 276 7.52 -1.32 -22.60
CA SER A 276 7.08 -2.70 -22.77
C SER A 276 6.48 -3.30 -21.49
N ALA A 277 6.95 -2.87 -20.32
CA ALA A 277 6.38 -3.30 -19.05
C ALA A 277 5.01 -2.64 -18.77
N HIS A 278 4.83 -1.42 -19.28
CA HIS A 278 3.67 -0.59 -18.99
C HIS A 278 2.54 -0.68 -20.04
N GLN A 279 2.59 -1.62 -21.00
CA GLN A 279 1.53 -1.83 -21.97
C GLN A 279 0.34 -2.59 -21.37
N GLY A 280 -0.88 -2.30 -21.81
CA GLY A 280 -2.08 -3.05 -21.43
C GLY A 280 -3.04 -2.29 -20.52
N PHE A 281 -3.74 -3.03 -19.68
CA PHE A 281 -4.79 -2.51 -18.82
C PHE A 281 -4.24 -1.78 -17.60
N TYR A 282 -4.95 -0.73 -17.23
CA TYR A 282 -4.81 0.05 -16.02
C TYR A 282 -6.15 0.06 -15.31
N VAL A 283 -6.28 -0.73 -14.26
CA VAL A 283 -7.56 -0.95 -13.57
C VAL A 283 -7.62 -0.08 -12.32
N TYR A 284 -8.67 0.72 -12.24
CA TYR A 284 -8.93 1.63 -11.11
C TYR A 284 -10.21 1.22 -10.39
N ARG A 285 -10.17 1.37 -9.06
CA ARG A 285 -11.37 1.38 -8.23
C ARG A 285 -11.41 2.71 -7.49
N GLY A 286 -12.44 3.51 -7.76
CA GLY A 286 -12.38 4.93 -7.43
C GLY A 286 -11.15 5.57 -8.12
N ASP A 287 -10.33 6.29 -7.37
CA ASP A 287 -9.10 6.91 -7.88
C ASP A 287 -7.83 6.10 -7.60
N ARG A 288 -7.95 4.93 -6.95
CA ARG A 288 -6.87 4.01 -6.63
C ARG A 288 -6.55 3.10 -7.82
N LEU A 289 -5.33 3.14 -8.32
CA LEU A 289 -4.84 2.20 -9.33
C LEU A 289 -4.58 0.84 -8.67
N LEU A 290 -5.27 -0.20 -9.12
CA LEU A 290 -5.15 -1.57 -8.61
C LEU A 290 -4.18 -2.42 -9.42
N LEU A 291 -4.16 -2.23 -10.74
CA LEU A 291 -3.34 -2.99 -11.67
C LEU A 291 -2.79 -2.05 -12.73
N ALA A 292 -1.51 -2.17 -13.04
CA ALA A 292 -0.79 -1.29 -13.95
C ALA A 292 -0.07 -2.08 -15.05
N GLY A 293 -0.47 -1.83 -16.30
CA GLY A 293 0.29 -2.31 -17.45
C GLY A 293 0.31 -3.83 -17.60
N ASP A 294 -0.83 -4.49 -17.47
CA ASP A 294 -0.97 -5.95 -17.66
C ASP A 294 -2.05 -6.28 -18.68
N TRP A 295 -1.89 -7.40 -19.37
CA TRP A 295 -2.88 -7.90 -20.32
C TRP A 295 -3.82 -8.96 -19.72
N LEU A 296 -3.68 -9.28 -18.42
CA LEU A 296 -4.51 -10.27 -17.70
C LEU A 296 -4.55 -11.65 -18.39
N GLY A 297 -3.45 -12.05 -18.98
CA GLY A 297 -3.36 -13.31 -19.72
C GLY A 297 -4.08 -13.34 -21.08
N LEU A 298 -4.79 -12.25 -21.47
CA LEU A 298 -5.51 -12.18 -22.74
C LEU A 298 -4.56 -12.00 -23.93
N PHE A 299 -3.49 -11.27 -23.73
CA PHE A 299 -2.46 -11.01 -24.76
C PHE A 299 -1.07 -11.15 -24.16
N ARG A 300 -0.08 -11.41 -25.02
CA ARG A 300 1.33 -11.33 -24.62
C ARG A 300 1.83 -9.90 -24.76
N LYS A 301 2.81 -9.52 -23.91
CA LYS A 301 3.49 -8.24 -24.06
C LYS A 301 4.39 -8.30 -25.29
N GLU A 302 4.16 -7.38 -26.22
CA GLU A 302 4.89 -7.29 -27.49
C GLU A 302 5.32 -5.85 -27.76
N GLU A 303 6.40 -5.69 -28.52
CA GLU A 303 6.92 -4.37 -28.92
C GLU A 303 5.89 -3.55 -29.70
N ALA A 304 5.03 -4.21 -30.48
CA ALA A 304 3.95 -3.58 -31.24
C ALA A 304 2.92 -2.86 -30.35
N TYR A 305 2.71 -3.33 -29.13
CA TYR A 305 1.70 -2.79 -28.20
C TYR A 305 2.29 -1.91 -27.11
N LYS A 306 3.59 -1.65 -27.10
CA LYS A 306 4.29 -0.94 -26.02
C LYS A 306 3.73 0.44 -25.68
N LEU A 307 3.06 1.10 -26.64
CA LEU A 307 2.46 2.41 -26.47
C LEU A 307 0.96 2.37 -26.12
N VAL A 308 0.36 1.18 -26.08
CA VAL A 308 -1.07 1.02 -25.77
C VAL A 308 -1.28 1.05 -24.25
N ARG A 309 -2.26 1.85 -23.83
CA ARG A 309 -2.74 1.94 -22.45
C ARG A 309 -4.26 1.86 -22.46
N ILE A 310 -4.84 1.01 -21.65
CA ILE A 310 -6.29 0.84 -21.57
C ILE A 310 -6.73 1.08 -20.13
N GLN A 311 -7.41 2.18 -19.91
CA GLN A 311 -7.97 2.56 -18.62
C GLN A 311 -9.29 1.82 -18.41
N ILE A 312 -9.43 1.17 -17.27
CA ILE A 312 -10.67 0.53 -16.82
C ILE A 312 -11.02 1.12 -15.45
N ASN A 313 -12.18 1.74 -15.34
CA ASN A 313 -12.69 2.21 -14.06
C ASN A 313 -13.79 1.28 -13.58
N LEU A 314 -13.60 0.75 -12.39
CA LEU A 314 -14.55 -0.11 -11.70
C LEU A 314 -15.30 0.70 -10.64
N PRO A 315 -16.57 0.35 -10.36
CA PRO A 315 -17.29 0.92 -9.25
C PRO A 315 -16.64 0.51 -7.93
N ASN A 316 -16.80 1.34 -6.90
CA ASN A 316 -16.22 1.04 -5.59
C ASN A 316 -16.85 -0.20 -4.91
N SER A 317 -18.05 -0.59 -5.33
CA SER A 317 -18.73 -1.81 -4.89
C SER A 317 -18.13 -3.11 -5.45
N CYS A 318 -17.31 -3.02 -6.53
CA CYS A 318 -16.71 -4.20 -7.15
C CYS A 318 -15.67 -4.83 -6.22
N LEU A 319 -15.89 -6.09 -5.85
CA LEU A 319 -14.93 -6.92 -5.13
C LEU A 319 -13.99 -7.55 -6.17
N LEU A 320 -12.86 -6.91 -6.43
CA LEU A 320 -11.75 -7.58 -7.10
C LEU A 320 -10.93 -8.33 -6.07
N TYR A 321 -10.92 -9.63 -6.16
CA TYR A 321 -9.97 -10.50 -5.46
C TYR A 321 -8.67 -10.53 -6.29
N THR A 322 -7.99 -9.40 -6.40
CA THR A 322 -6.63 -9.38 -6.89
C THR A 322 -5.73 -9.43 -5.66
N SER A 323 -5.42 -10.61 -5.18
CA SER A 323 -4.21 -10.77 -4.41
C SER A 323 -3.07 -10.99 -5.41
N ASP A 324 -1.97 -10.29 -5.27
CA ASP A 324 -0.70 -10.58 -5.97
C ASP A 324 -0.21 -12.02 -5.68
N ALA A 325 -0.91 -12.76 -4.82
CA ALA A 325 -0.68 -14.17 -4.49
C ALA A 325 -1.30 -15.16 -5.50
N ALA A 326 -1.90 -14.69 -6.59
CA ALA A 326 -2.48 -15.54 -7.63
C ALA A 326 -1.56 -15.76 -8.84
N ASP A 327 -0.33 -15.23 -8.80
CA ASP A 327 0.66 -15.33 -9.88
C ASP A 327 1.78 -16.34 -9.59
N GLU A 328 1.52 -17.38 -8.77
CA GLU A 328 2.37 -18.58 -8.71
C GLU A 328 1.72 -19.77 -9.44
#